data_c3279f627e13cf4eb74f1290f6de3c27
#
_entry.id   c3279f627e13cf4eb74f1290f6de3c27
#
_cell.length_a   1.000
_cell.length_b   1.000
_cell.length_c   1.000
_cell.angle_alpha   90.00
_cell.angle_beta   90.00
_cell.angle_gamma   90.00
#
_symmetry.space_group_name_H-M   'P 1'
#
loop_
_entity.id
_entity.type
_entity.pdbx_description
1 polymer ?
#
loop_
_entity_poly.entity_id
_entity_poly.type
_entity_poly.pdbx_seq_one_letter_code
_entity_poly.pdbx_strand_id
1 'polypeptide(L)'
;RAGIEALVDSGLADIVFPEIPALQLEIDEHHRHKDVFEHTMIVIDRAVALETGPDGPVPAPDLTLRLAALMHDIGKPKTRRFESGGKVSFHHHDAVGAKMTRKRLKALHFDHHMVEDVSELPRTDAAVRRYVKDAGPLSERLNRLTRADATTQNKRKAMVFSSAMDEMEQRVRDLKEKEDFDAIRPDLNGDEIMQLLGIDPGPLVGKAYKHMLEYRLDNGPVERDVAVAELNRWYEEQQAE
;
A
#
# COMPACT_ATOMS: atom_id res chain seq x y z
N ARG A 1 21.85 -3.27 3.97
CA ARG A 1 22.02 -4.40 4.87
C ARG A 1 23.15 -4.13 5.85
N ALA A 2 24.43 -4.13 5.42
CA ALA A 2 25.59 -4.01 6.33
C ALA A 2 25.50 -2.83 7.32
N GLY A 3 24.98 -1.67 6.87
CA GLY A 3 24.79 -0.51 7.76
C GLY A 3 23.73 -0.75 8.83
N ILE A 4 22.66 -1.49 8.53
CA ILE A 4 21.62 -1.83 9.53
C ILE A 4 22.14 -2.87 10.52
N GLU A 5 22.85 -3.89 10.04
CA GLU A 5 23.51 -4.88 10.90
C GLU A 5 24.49 -4.20 11.86
N ALA A 6 25.38 -3.34 11.37
CA ALA A 6 26.31 -2.58 12.20
C ALA A 6 25.59 -1.64 13.20
N LEU A 7 24.46 -1.07 12.82
CA LEU A 7 23.65 -0.23 13.72
C LEU A 7 23.06 -1.06 14.88
N VAL A 8 22.62 -2.29 14.58
CA VAL A 8 22.10 -3.24 15.59
C VAL A 8 23.23 -3.76 16.46
N ASP A 9 24.33 -4.22 15.87
CA ASP A 9 25.49 -4.79 16.59
C ASP A 9 26.16 -3.77 17.53
N SER A 10 26.15 -2.50 17.18
CA SER A 10 26.68 -1.42 18.03
C SER A 10 25.73 -0.95 19.13
N GLY A 11 24.49 -1.42 19.15
CA GLY A 11 23.44 -0.95 20.07
C GLY A 11 22.86 0.43 19.73
N LEU A 12 23.32 1.08 18.67
CA LEU A 12 22.77 2.37 18.24
C LEU A 12 21.32 2.22 17.75
N ALA A 13 20.95 1.06 17.22
CA ALA A 13 19.58 0.81 16.80
C ALA A 13 18.58 0.94 17.95
N ASP A 14 18.94 0.58 19.18
CA ASP A 14 18.06 0.71 20.35
C ASP A 14 17.67 2.16 20.64
N ILE A 15 18.49 3.12 20.21
CA ILE A 15 18.26 4.54 20.38
C ILE A 15 17.47 5.12 19.17
N VAL A 16 17.93 4.82 17.96
CA VAL A 16 17.43 5.46 16.72
C VAL A 16 16.19 4.73 16.18
N PHE A 17 16.27 3.40 16.09
CA PHE A 17 15.23 2.51 15.53
C PHE A 17 15.01 1.28 16.41
N PRO A 18 14.56 1.44 17.67
CA PRO A 18 14.39 0.29 18.60
C PRO A 18 13.42 -0.78 18.09
N GLU A 19 12.62 -0.47 17.09
CA GLU A 19 11.75 -1.43 16.43
C GLU A 19 12.55 -2.49 15.64
N ILE A 20 13.76 -2.18 15.19
CA ILE A 20 14.57 -3.08 14.33
C ILE A 20 15.22 -4.20 15.15
N PRO A 21 15.94 -3.96 16.27
CA PRO A 21 16.40 -5.04 17.13
C PRO A 21 15.24 -5.93 17.64
N ALA A 22 14.07 -5.35 17.86
CA ALA A 22 12.89 -6.10 18.30
C ALA A 22 12.38 -7.12 17.25
N LEU A 23 12.83 -7.07 16.01
CA LEU A 23 12.55 -8.06 14.97
C LEU A 23 13.34 -9.36 15.15
N GLN A 24 14.38 -9.38 15.97
CA GLN A 24 15.13 -10.57 16.37
C GLN A 24 14.26 -11.42 17.32
N LEU A 25 13.21 -12.03 16.74
CA LEU A 25 12.31 -12.89 17.49
C LEU A 25 12.97 -14.26 17.68
N GLU A 26 12.96 -14.77 18.92
CA GLU A 26 13.41 -16.12 19.21
C GLU A 26 12.72 -17.13 18.29
N ILE A 27 13.50 -17.98 17.65
CA ILE A 27 13.03 -19.09 16.82
C ILE A 27 12.37 -20.10 17.76
N ASP A 28 11.16 -20.57 17.43
CA ASP A 28 10.55 -21.66 18.18
C ASP A 28 11.38 -22.95 18.04
N GLU A 29 11.24 -23.88 18.99
CA GLU A 29 12.00 -25.14 19.05
C GLU A 29 11.88 -26.01 17.76
N HIS A 30 10.96 -25.67 16.87
CA HIS A 30 10.70 -26.40 15.63
C HIS A 30 11.24 -25.72 14.36
N HIS A 31 11.97 -24.63 14.46
CA HIS A 31 12.59 -23.89 13.34
C HIS A 31 11.62 -23.57 12.20
N ARG A 32 10.31 -23.45 12.49
CA ARG A 32 9.27 -23.29 11.47
C ARG A 32 9.04 -21.84 11.04
N HIS A 33 9.53 -20.90 11.83
CA HIS A 33 9.41 -19.47 11.53
C HIS A 33 10.79 -18.91 11.22
N LYS A 34 10.90 -18.21 10.09
CA LYS A 34 12.10 -17.43 9.77
C LYS A 34 12.24 -16.32 10.81
N ASP A 35 13.48 -16.05 11.23
CA ASP A 35 13.78 -14.83 11.97
C ASP A 35 13.30 -13.62 11.16
N VAL A 36 12.42 -12.80 11.75
CA VAL A 36 11.81 -11.65 11.09
C VAL A 36 12.89 -10.62 10.76
N PHE A 37 13.94 -10.50 11.57
CA PHE A 37 15.06 -9.62 11.30
C PHE A 37 15.81 -10.06 10.02
N GLU A 38 16.21 -11.34 9.92
CA GLU A 38 16.90 -11.84 8.71
C GLU A 38 16.01 -11.76 7.47
N HIS A 39 14.70 -12.04 7.62
CA HIS A 39 13.73 -11.80 6.55
C HIS A 39 13.77 -10.34 6.09
N THR A 40 13.71 -9.39 7.02
CA THR A 40 13.76 -7.95 6.71
C THR A 40 15.05 -7.57 5.99
N MET A 41 16.20 -8.13 6.39
CA MET A 41 17.48 -7.89 5.71
C MET A 41 17.47 -8.41 4.26
N ILE A 42 16.87 -9.58 4.01
CA ILE A 42 16.69 -10.12 2.67
C ILE A 42 15.75 -9.22 1.83
N VAL A 43 14.68 -8.72 2.42
CA VAL A 43 13.74 -7.81 1.74
C VAL A 43 14.44 -6.51 1.34
N ILE A 44 15.28 -5.94 2.21
CA ILE A 44 16.09 -4.75 1.88
C ILE A 44 17.04 -5.03 0.70
N ASP A 45 17.79 -6.14 0.73
CA ASP A 45 18.70 -6.51 -0.36
C ASP A 45 17.96 -6.63 -1.70
N ARG A 46 16.77 -7.25 -1.68
CA ARG A 46 15.92 -7.39 -2.86
C ARG A 46 15.32 -6.06 -3.32
N ALA A 47 14.89 -5.22 -2.39
CA ALA A 47 14.38 -3.89 -2.71
C ALA A 47 15.45 -3.05 -3.42
N VAL A 48 16.70 -3.09 -2.93
CA VAL A 48 17.85 -2.44 -3.56
C VAL A 48 18.11 -3.01 -4.96
N ALA A 49 18.03 -4.33 -5.14
CA ALA A 49 18.23 -4.98 -6.44
C ALA A 49 17.12 -4.63 -7.46
N LEU A 50 15.94 -4.23 -7.00
CA LEU A 50 14.81 -3.82 -7.84
C LEU A 50 14.79 -2.30 -8.13
N GLU A 51 15.71 -1.51 -7.57
CA GLU A 51 15.81 -0.08 -7.89
C GLU A 51 16.20 0.11 -9.37
N THR A 52 15.60 1.12 -10.00
CA THR A 52 16.02 1.55 -11.32
C THR A 52 17.21 2.50 -11.24
N GLY A 53 17.94 2.66 -12.34
CA GLY A 53 18.97 3.70 -12.45
C GLY A 53 18.36 5.12 -12.40
N PRO A 54 19.23 6.16 -12.46
CA PRO A 54 18.81 7.55 -12.28
C PRO A 54 17.77 8.05 -13.31
N ASP A 55 17.71 7.41 -14.48
CA ASP A 55 16.76 7.76 -15.55
C ASP A 55 15.47 6.94 -15.53
N GLY A 56 15.29 6.05 -14.52
CA GLY A 56 14.11 5.22 -14.39
C GLY A 56 12.95 5.94 -13.66
N PRO A 57 11.76 5.33 -13.62
CA PRO A 57 10.58 5.91 -12.97
C PRO A 57 10.76 6.09 -11.45
N VAL A 58 11.64 5.30 -10.85
CA VAL A 58 12.05 5.43 -9.45
C VAL A 58 13.58 5.41 -9.40
N PRO A 59 14.23 6.57 -9.39
CA PRO A 59 15.69 6.65 -9.42
C PRO A 59 16.34 6.03 -8.17
N ALA A 60 17.47 5.34 -8.38
CA ALA A 60 18.30 4.80 -7.29
C ALA A 60 19.30 5.89 -6.81
N PRO A 61 19.60 5.96 -5.48
CA PRO A 61 18.99 5.19 -4.39
C PRO A 61 17.60 5.71 -3.99
N ASP A 62 16.64 4.80 -3.85
CA ASP A 62 15.29 5.15 -3.41
C ASP A 62 15.14 4.98 -1.89
N LEU A 63 15.31 6.07 -1.14
CA LEU A 63 15.23 6.05 0.32
C LEU A 63 13.84 5.64 0.82
N THR A 64 12.76 6.04 0.13
CA THR A 64 11.39 5.69 0.49
C THR A 64 11.18 4.18 0.40
N LEU A 65 11.59 3.54 -0.72
CA LEU A 65 11.52 2.10 -0.89
C LEU A 65 12.36 1.36 0.16
N ARG A 66 13.59 1.83 0.45
CA ARG A 66 14.47 1.19 1.43
C ARG A 66 13.92 1.30 2.86
N LEU A 67 13.36 2.46 3.23
CA LEU A 67 12.70 2.63 4.53
C LEU A 67 11.44 1.78 4.62
N ALA A 68 10.64 1.71 3.57
CA ALA A 68 9.47 0.83 3.50
C ALA A 68 9.88 -0.63 3.70
N ALA A 69 10.93 -1.11 3.01
CA ALA A 69 11.48 -2.45 3.19
C ALA A 69 12.00 -2.71 4.62
N LEU A 70 12.62 -1.71 5.26
CA LEU A 70 13.09 -1.82 6.64
C LEU A 70 11.94 -1.89 7.64
N MET A 71 10.84 -1.17 7.38
CA MET A 71 9.77 -0.94 8.35
C MET A 71 8.53 -1.80 8.11
N HIS A 72 8.44 -2.59 7.02
CA HIS A 72 7.22 -3.30 6.63
C HIS A 72 6.71 -4.26 7.71
N ASP A 73 7.61 -4.87 8.46
CA ASP A 73 7.33 -5.93 9.44
C ASP A 73 7.47 -5.52 10.91
N ILE A 74 7.74 -4.25 11.22
CA ILE A 74 7.98 -3.80 12.61
C ILE A 74 6.78 -3.96 13.55
N GLY A 75 5.59 -4.23 13.00
CA GLY A 75 4.40 -4.56 13.77
C GLY A 75 4.36 -6.00 14.30
N LYS A 76 5.15 -6.92 13.72
CA LYS A 76 5.13 -8.35 14.06
C LYS A 76 5.43 -8.63 15.53
N PRO A 77 6.45 -8.06 16.18
CA PRO A 77 6.72 -8.32 17.60
C PRO A 77 5.52 -8.00 18.51
N LYS A 78 4.78 -6.92 18.22
CA LYS A 78 3.62 -6.51 19.02
C LYS A 78 2.35 -7.30 18.76
N THR A 79 2.26 -7.94 17.60
CA THR A 79 1.07 -8.70 17.19
C THR A 79 1.27 -10.20 17.26
N ARG A 80 2.43 -10.64 17.69
CA ARG A 80 2.79 -12.05 17.85
C ARG A 80 1.82 -12.75 18.79
N ARG A 81 1.23 -13.85 18.33
CA ARG A 81 0.37 -14.73 19.14
C ARG A 81 0.77 -16.19 18.90
N PHE A 82 0.80 -16.94 19.99
CA PHE A 82 0.98 -18.39 19.93
C PHE A 82 -0.40 -19.05 19.88
N GLU A 83 -0.62 -19.82 18.84
CA GLU A 83 -1.88 -20.53 18.59
C GLU A 83 -1.74 -22.01 18.90
N SER A 84 -2.87 -22.73 18.99
CA SER A 84 -2.88 -24.18 19.20
C SER A 84 -2.09 -24.91 18.12
N GLY A 85 -1.32 -25.94 18.51
CA GLY A 85 -0.47 -26.72 17.61
C GLY A 85 0.86 -26.06 17.26
N GLY A 86 1.35 -25.10 18.06
CA GLY A 86 2.66 -24.47 17.88
C GLY A 86 2.75 -23.52 16.69
N LYS A 87 1.62 -23.02 16.21
CA LYS A 87 1.58 -21.98 15.16
C LYS A 87 1.77 -20.61 15.79
N VAL A 88 2.48 -19.73 15.08
CA VAL A 88 2.58 -18.31 15.43
C VAL A 88 1.84 -17.50 14.37
N SER A 89 1.03 -16.55 14.81
CA SER A 89 0.32 -15.60 13.94
C SER A 89 0.71 -14.16 14.28
N PHE A 90 0.51 -13.27 13.30
CA PHE A 90 0.83 -11.84 13.39
C PHE A 90 -0.31 -11.01 12.83
N HIS A 91 -1.55 -11.29 13.26
CA HIS A 91 -2.74 -10.60 12.75
C HIS A 91 -2.65 -9.09 12.93
N HIS A 92 -2.98 -8.34 11.88
CA HIS A 92 -2.96 -6.87 11.84
C HIS A 92 -1.57 -6.24 12.08
N HIS A 93 -0.46 -6.98 11.83
CA HIS A 93 0.88 -6.42 11.96
C HIS A 93 1.13 -5.25 11.00
N ASP A 94 0.52 -5.26 9.84
CA ASP A 94 0.51 -4.19 8.84
C ASP A 94 -0.04 -2.87 9.42
N ALA A 95 -1.26 -2.88 9.95
CA ALA A 95 -1.89 -1.70 10.54
C ALA A 95 -1.14 -1.19 11.79
N VAL A 96 -0.63 -2.10 12.62
CA VAL A 96 0.18 -1.76 13.80
C VAL A 96 1.54 -1.21 13.35
N GLY A 97 2.19 -1.86 12.38
CA GLY A 97 3.46 -1.45 11.79
C GLY A 97 3.36 -0.06 11.16
N ALA A 98 2.32 0.22 10.38
CA ALA A 98 2.10 1.54 9.79
C ALA A 98 2.02 2.67 10.84
N LYS A 99 1.31 2.44 11.95
CA LYS A 99 1.26 3.40 13.08
C LYS A 99 2.64 3.58 13.74
N MET A 100 3.39 2.50 13.90
CA MET A 100 4.74 2.53 14.49
C MET A 100 5.71 3.27 13.56
N THR A 101 5.70 2.97 12.26
CA THR A 101 6.49 3.64 11.22
C THR A 101 6.23 5.14 11.23
N ARG A 102 4.95 5.54 11.16
CA ARG A 102 4.56 6.96 11.21
C ARG A 102 5.08 7.67 12.47
N LYS A 103 4.96 7.03 13.64
CA LYS A 103 5.48 7.58 14.89
C LYS A 103 7.00 7.72 14.87
N ARG A 104 7.72 6.71 14.39
CA ARG A 104 9.19 6.69 14.34
C ARG A 104 9.73 7.72 13.37
N LEU A 105 9.24 7.75 12.13
CA LEU A 105 9.70 8.69 11.12
C LEU A 105 9.42 10.14 11.51
N LYS A 106 8.28 10.42 12.16
CA LYS A 106 8.00 11.75 12.74
C LYS A 106 9.00 12.11 13.86
N ALA A 107 9.32 11.17 14.73
CA ALA A 107 10.31 11.41 15.81
C ALA A 107 11.73 11.66 15.27
N LEU A 108 12.04 11.11 14.10
CA LEU A 108 13.30 11.32 13.37
C LEU A 108 13.25 12.51 12.41
N HIS A 109 12.18 13.31 12.45
CA HIS A 109 11.97 14.50 11.62
C HIS A 109 12.03 14.27 10.11
N PHE A 110 11.60 13.09 9.64
CA PHE A 110 11.34 12.89 8.22
C PHE A 110 10.16 13.76 7.76
N ASP A 111 10.19 14.20 6.50
CA ASP A 111 9.11 15.03 5.94
C ASP A 111 7.76 14.27 5.88
N HIS A 112 6.68 15.04 5.83
CA HIS A 112 5.31 14.50 5.92
C HIS A 112 4.98 13.55 4.78
N HIS A 113 5.45 13.82 3.56
CA HIS A 113 5.14 12.99 2.40
C HIS A 113 5.77 11.60 2.53
N MET A 114 7.04 11.53 2.95
CA MET A 114 7.71 10.25 3.19
C MET A 114 7.03 9.40 4.28
N VAL A 115 6.38 10.04 5.25
CA VAL A 115 5.69 9.36 6.35
C VAL A 115 4.40 8.67 5.90
N GLU A 116 3.70 9.21 4.89
CA GLU A 116 2.38 8.70 4.44
C GLU A 116 2.48 7.58 3.41
N ASP A 117 3.57 7.50 2.69
CA ASP A 117 3.75 6.71 1.47
C ASP A 117 3.87 5.17 1.64
N VAL A 118 3.62 4.63 2.80
CA VAL A 118 3.85 3.19 3.08
C VAL A 118 2.58 2.46 3.51
N SER A 119 1.73 2.06 2.60
CA SER A 119 0.86 0.86 2.69
C SER A 119 -0.31 0.77 1.67
N GLU A 120 -0.57 -0.44 1.14
CA GLU A 120 -1.81 -1.11 0.63
C GLU A 120 -1.86 -1.64 -0.81
N LEU A 121 -2.34 -2.89 -1.04
CA LEU A 121 -2.45 -3.58 -2.34
C LEU A 121 -3.79 -4.30 -2.61
N PRO A 122 -4.38 -4.29 -3.84
CA PRO A 122 -5.62 -4.99 -4.24
C PRO A 122 -5.66 -5.83 -5.55
N ARG A 123 -6.80 -6.55 -5.85
CA ARG A 123 -6.88 -7.66 -6.84
C ARG A 123 -7.98 -7.65 -7.93
N THR A 124 -8.91 -6.71 -8.01
CA THR A 124 -9.93 -6.59 -9.08
C THR A 124 -9.71 -5.32 -9.88
N ASP A 125 -10.32 -5.13 -11.07
CA ASP A 125 -10.17 -3.89 -11.82
C ASP A 125 -10.63 -2.67 -11.02
N ALA A 126 -11.75 -2.80 -10.30
CA ALA A 126 -12.18 -1.81 -9.33
C ALA A 126 -11.13 -1.63 -8.23
N ALA A 127 -10.58 -2.73 -7.73
CA ALA A 127 -9.50 -2.72 -6.76
C ALA A 127 -8.19 -2.18 -7.35
N VAL A 128 -7.87 -2.47 -8.62
CA VAL A 128 -6.71 -1.88 -9.33
C VAL A 128 -6.90 -0.39 -9.53
N ARG A 129 -8.10 0.10 -9.86
CA ARG A 129 -8.37 1.54 -9.95
C ARG A 129 -8.22 2.22 -8.60
N ARG A 130 -8.76 1.63 -7.52
CA ARG A 130 -8.55 2.13 -6.14
C ARG A 130 -7.08 2.13 -5.77
N TYR A 131 -6.39 1.03 -6.02
CA TYR A 131 -4.95 0.91 -5.78
C TYR A 131 -4.15 2.00 -6.50
N VAL A 132 -4.36 2.20 -7.81
CA VAL A 132 -3.64 3.21 -8.57
C VAL A 132 -3.97 4.61 -8.09
N LYS A 133 -5.24 4.87 -7.73
CA LYS A 133 -5.66 6.14 -7.16
C LYS A 133 -5.02 6.40 -5.79
N ASP A 134 -5.05 5.42 -4.90
CA ASP A 134 -4.59 5.55 -3.52
C ASP A 134 -3.05 5.52 -3.43
N ALA A 135 -2.40 4.65 -4.20
CA ALA A 135 -0.95 4.58 -4.28
C ALA A 135 -0.34 5.73 -5.12
N GLY A 136 -1.09 6.25 -6.09
CA GLY A 136 -0.63 7.35 -6.94
C GLY A 136 0.78 7.14 -7.49
N PRO A 137 1.70 8.12 -7.30
CA PRO A 137 3.08 8.01 -7.77
C PRO A 137 3.92 6.95 -7.04
N LEU A 138 3.40 6.35 -5.96
CA LEU A 138 4.09 5.33 -5.18
C LEU A 138 3.83 3.91 -5.65
N SER A 139 2.91 3.70 -6.59
CA SER A 139 2.52 2.37 -7.08
C SER A 139 3.73 1.52 -7.49
N GLU A 140 4.72 2.12 -8.15
CA GLU A 140 5.95 1.44 -8.56
C GLU A 140 6.80 0.99 -7.34
N ARG A 141 6.95 1.85 -6.33
CA ARG A 141 7.67 1.51 -5.10
C ARG A 141 6.98 0.40 -4.33
N LEU A 142 5.66 0.45 -4.29
CA LEU A 142 4.83 -0.52 -3.61
C LEU A 142 4.91 -1.90 -4.29
N ASN A 143 4.88 -1.94 -5.63
CA ASN A 143 5.09 -3.16 -6.39
C ASN A 143 6.47 -3.77 -6.13
N ARG A 144 7.52 -2.95 -6.08
CA ARG A 144 8.88 -3.41 -5.75
C ARG A 144 8.98 -3.94 -4.34
N LEU A 145 8.39 -3.25 -3.36
CA LEU A 145 8.34 -3.74 -1.98
C LEU A 145 7.64 -5.09 -1.89
N THR A 146 6.50 -5.24 -2.53
CA THR A 146 5.75 -6.51 -2.56
C THR A 146 6.55 -7.63 -3.22
N ARG A 147 7.26 -7.35 -4.32
CA ARG A 147 8.17 -8.33 -4.96
C ARG A 147 9.36 -8.67 -4.05
N ALA A 148 9.92 -7.68 -3.36
CA ALA A 148 11.04 -7.87 -2.44
C ALA A 148 10.65 -8.74 -1.23
N ASP A 149 9.45 -8.52 -0.67
CA ASP A 149 8.91 -9.29 0.46
C ASP A 149 8.62 -10.76 0.12
N ALA A 150 8.36 -11.10 -1.13
CA ALA A 150 8.13 -12.47 -1.58
C ALA A 150 9.36 -13.36 -1.46
N THR A 151 9.78 -13.68 -0.24
CA THR A 151 11.03 -14.41 0.07
C THR A 151 10.89 -15.94 0.08
N THR A 152 9.82 -16.50 -0.49
CA THR A 152 9.59 -17.95 -0.47
C THR A 152 10.68 -18.73 -1.21
N GLN A 153 11.18 -19.80 -0.58
CA GLN A 153 12.11 -20.75 -1.22
C GLN A 153 11.41 -21.78 -2.10
N ASN A 154 10.08 -21.88 -2.02
CA ASN A 154 9.31 -22.76 -2.87
C ASN A 154 9.18 -22.15 -4.28
N LYS A 155 9.93 -22.72 -5.24
CA LYS A 155 9.97 -22.26 -6.63
C LYS A 155 8.58 -22.12 -7.27
N ARG A 156 7.68 -23.08 -7.02
CA ARG A 156 6.30 -23.04 -7.57
C ARG A 156 5.50 -21.86 -7.00
N LYS A 157 5.59 -21.63 -5.67
CA LYS A 157 4.93 -20.47 -5.04
C LYS A 157 5.53 -19.15 -5.53
N ALA A 158 6.87 -19.09 -5.68
CA ALA A 158 7.55 -17.92 -6.22
C ALA A 158 7.10 -17.58 -7.64
N MET A 159 6.98 -18.59 -8.51
CA MET A 159 6.49 -18.41 -9.88
C MET A 159 5.04 -17.91 -9.90
N VAL A 160 4.14 -18.54 -9.14
CA VAL A 160 2.73 -18.12 -9.06
C VAL A 160 2.61 -16.68 -8.57
N PHE A 161 3.40 -16.30 -7.56
CA PHE A 161 3.42 -14.93 -7.06
C PHE A 161 3.96 -13.95 -8.11
N SER A 162 5.09 -14.26 -8.76
CA SER A 162 5.66 -13.42 -9.81
C SER A 162 4.66 -13.23 -10.96
N SER A 163 4.03 -14.30 -11.43
CA SER A 163 3.02 -14.23 -12.50
C SER A 163 1.81 -13.37 -12.09
N ALA A 164 1.36 -13.48 -10.83
CA ALA A 164 0.25 -12.66 -10.34
C ALA A 164 0.62 -11.17 -10.26
N MET A 165 1.86 -10.85 -9.90
CA MET A 165 2.35 -9.47 -9.90
C MET A 165 2.51 -8.94 -11.33
N ASP A 166 3.05 -9.76 -12.25
CA ASP A 166 3.18 -9.39 -13.67
C ASP A 166 1.82 -9.14 -14.30
N GLU A 167 0.82 -9.99 -13.99
CA GLU A 167 -0.57 -9.80 -14.42
C GLU A 167 -1.18 -8.52 -13.87
N MET A 168 -1.00 -8.24 -12.59
CA MET A 168 -1.49 -7.00 -11.98
C MET A 168 -0.86 -5.76 -12.63
N GLU A 169 0.44 -5.75 -12.81
CA GLU A 169 1.14 -4.63 -13.47
C GLU A 169 0.71 -4.46 -14.93
N GLN A 170 0.45 -5.58 -15.63
CA GLN A 170 -0.11 -5.52 -16.99
C GLN A 170 -1.51 -4.92 -16.98
N ARG A 171 -2.38 -5.33 -16.06
CA ARG A 171 -3.73 -4.75 -15.92
C ARG A 171 -3.67 -3.25 -15.61
N VAL A 172 -2.72 -2.82 -14.76
CA VAL A 172 -2.50 -1.39 -14.51
C VAL A 172 -2.12 -0.66 -15.80
N ARG A 173 -1.23 -1.23 -16.63
CA ARG A 173 -0.87 -0.64 -17.94
C ARG A 173 -2.07 -0.58 -18.88
N ASP A 174 -2.79 -1.68 -19.03
CA ASP A 174 -3.95 -1.78 -19.92
C ASP A 174 -5.06 -0.79 -19.53
N LEU A 175 -5.26 -0.62 -18.23
CA LEU A 175 -6.23 0.36 -17.72
C LEU A 175 -5.74 1.79 -17.91
N LYS A 176 -4.43 2.07 -17.71
CA LYS A 176 -3.84 3.40 -17.97
C LYS A 176 -3.95 3.82 -19.44
N GLU A 177 -3.87 2.86 -20.37
CA GLU A 177 -4.08 3.12 -21.80
C GLU A 177 -5.53 3.43 -22.16
N LYS A 178 -6.49 2.88 -21.40
CA LYS A 178 -7.92 3.04 -21.63
C LYS A 178 -8.54 4.19 -20.85
N GLU A 179 -7.96 4.53 -19.73
CA GLU A 179 -8.49 5.49 -18.76
C GLU A 179 -7.39 6.46 -18.34
N ASP A 180 -7.74 7.73 -18.19
CA ASP A 180 -6.84 8.74 -17.63
C ASP A 180 -6.74 8.57 -16.11
N PHE A 181 -5.76 7.78 -15.67
CA PHE A 181 -5.55 7.48 -14.26
C PHE A 181 -4.98 8.65 -13.46
N ASP A 182 -4.28 9.57 -14.10
CA ASP A 182 -3.71 10.75 -13.42
C ASP A 182 -4.81 11.74 -13.00
N ALA A 183 -6.01 11.54 -13.55
CA ALA A 183 -7.20 12.34 -13.25
C ALA A 183 -8.41 11.47 -12.88
N ILE A 184 -8.25 10.37 -12.11
CA ILE A 184 -9.43 9.62 -11.62
C ILE A 184 -10.27 10.54 -10.73
N ARG A 185 -11.36 11.00 -11.34
CA ARG A 185 -12.39 11.83 -10.73
C ARG A 185 -13.76 11.35 -11.20
N PRO A 186 -14.84 11.70 -10.51
CA PRO A 186 -16.19 11.40 -10.99
C PRO A 186 -16.43 11.90 -12.40
N ASP A 187 -17.28 11.22 -13.16
CA ASP A 187 -17.71 11.66 -14.49
C ASP A 187 -18.55 12.94 -14.45
N LEU A 188 -19.04 13.30 -13.25
CA LEU A 188 -19.72 14.57 -12.95
C LEU A 188 -18.93 15.34 -11.90
N ASN A 189 -18.61 16.60 -12.17
CA ASN A 189 -17.95 17.47 -11.19
C ASN A 189 -18.94 18.09 -10.19
N GLY A 190 -18.43 18.79 -9.17
CA GLY A 190 -19.27 19.37 -8.11
C GLY A 190 -20.29 20.39 -8.60
N ASP A 191 -19.94 21.21 -9.59
CA ASP A 191 -20.84 22.21 -10.17
C ASP A 191 -21.96 21.55 -10.96
N GLU A 192 -21.65 20.54 -11.73
CA GLU A 192 -22.63 19.71 -12.45
C GLU A 192 -23.59 18.99 -11.50
N ILE A 193 -23.08 18.44 -10.40
CA ILE A 193 -23.89 17.80 -9.37
C ILE A 193 -24.89 18.81 -8.77
N MET A 194 -24.43 20.02 -8.39
CA MET A 194 -25.30 21.07 -7.88
C MET A 194 -26.37 21.46 -8.87
N GLN A 195 -26.00 21.64 -10.12
CA GLN A 195 -26.91 22.01 -11.18
C GLN A 195 -27.97 20.95 -11.49
N LEU A 196 -27.55 19.66 -11.54
CA LEU A 196 -28.44 18.55 -11.85
C LEU A 196 -29.43 18.27 -10.72
N LEU A 197 -28.98 18.38 -9.47
CA LEU A 197 -29.81 18.10 -8.29
C LEU A 197 -30.57 19.36 -7.78
N GLY A 198 -30.27 20.57 -8.30
CA GLY A 198 -30.86 21.82 -7.82
C GLY A 198 -30.54 22.14 -6.37
N ILE A 199 -29.32 21.83 -5.90
CA ILE A 199 -28.89 22.00 -4.51
C ILE A 199 -27.79 23.05 -4.38
N ASP A 200 -27.75 23.72 -3.24
CA ASP A 200 -26.71 24.68 -2.89
C ASP A 200 -25.40 24.02 -2.49
N PRO A 201 -24.24 24.73 -2.57
CA PRO A 201 -22.96 24.23 -2.07
C PRO A 201 -23.05 23.80 -0.60
N GLY A 202 -22.64 22.55 -0.31
CA GLY A 202 -22.74 22.05 1.05
C GLY A 202 -22.30 20.60 1.21
N PRO A 203 -22.45 20.03 2.41
CA PRO A 203 -22.03 18.65 2.70
C PRO A 203 -22.67 17.59 1.80
N LEU A 204 -23.89 17.85 1.29
CA LEU A 204 -24.61 16.93 0.41
C LEU A 204 -23.90 16.79 -0.95
N VAL A 205 -23.38 17.91 -1.50
CA VAL A 205 -22.56 17.89 -2.74
C VAL A 205 -21.32 17.02 -2.53
N GLY A 206 -20.66 17.14 -1.35
CA GLY A 206 -19.50 16.32 -1.01
C GLY A 206 -19.83 14.82 -0.92
N LYS A 207 -21.00 14.48 -0.38
CA LYS A 207 -21.48 13.08 -0.33
C LYS A 207 -21.79 12.55 -1.73
N ALA A 208 -22.47 13.33 -2.55
CA ALA A 208 -22.78 12.99 -3.94
C ALA A 208 -21.50 12.79 -4.76
N TYR A 209 -20.54 13.71 -4.64
CA TYR A 209 -19.25 13.60 -5.32
C TYR A 209 -18.49 12.34 -4.90
N LYS A 210 -18.48 12.00 -3.60
CA LYS A 210 -17.85 10.78 -3.10
C LYS A 210 -18.56 9.53 -3.64
N HIS A 211 -19.89 9.50 -3.66
CA HIS A 211 -20.67 8.41 -4.25
C HIS A 211 -20.32 8.20 -5.72
N MET A 212 -20.33 9.28 -6.51
CA MET A 212 -19.99 9.22 -7.93
C MET A 212 -18.54 8.80 -8.18
N LEU A 213 -17.62 9.14 -7.26
CA LEU A 213 -16.25 8.66 -7.32
C LEU A 213 -16.15 7.14 -7.07
N GLU A 214 -16.86 6.63 -6.06
CA GLU A 214 -16.93 5.18 -5.81
C GLU A 214 -17.56 4.44 -7.01
N TYR A 215 -18.63 5.00 -7.58
CA TYR A 215 -19.26 4.45 -8.78
C TYR A 215 -18.27 4.37 -9.96
N ARG A 216 -17.50 5.45 -10.18
CA ARG A 216 -16.44 5.49 -11.20
C ARG A 216 -15.34 4.45 -10.96
N LEU A 217 -14.92 4.25 -9.71
CA LEU A 217 -13.91 3.27 -9.35
C LEU A 217 -14.41 1.83 -9.58
N ASP A 218 -15.71 1.58 -9.35
CA ASP A 218 -16.29 0.25 -9.55
C ASP A 218 -16.51 -0.07 -11.02
N ASN A 219 -17.01 0.88 -11.79
CA ASN A 219 -17.54 0.63 -13.14
C ASN A 219 -16.60 1.13 -14.26
N GLY A 220 -15.56 1.93 -13.93
CA GLY A 220 -14.76 2.65 -14.92
C GLY A 220 -15.46 3.90 -15.44
N PRO A 221 -14.95 4.53 -16.52
CA PRO A 221 -15.60 5.65 -17.18
C PRO A 221 -16.94 5.24 -17.74
N VAL A 222 -17.96 6.07 -17.51
CA VAL A 222 -19.32 5.84 -18.03
C VAL A 222 -19.79 7.03 -18.85
N GLU A 223 -20.73 6.78 -19.76
CA GLU A 223 -21.38 7.83 -20.51
C GLU A 223 -22.15 8.76 -19.57
N ARG A 224 -22.24 10.05 -19.95
CA ARG A 224 -22.84 11.10 -19.13
C ARG A 224 -24.25 10.77 -18.66
N ASP A 225 -25.08 10.18 -19.52
CA ASP A 225 -26.45 9.84 -19.20
C ASP A 225 -26.55 8.76 -18.11
N VAL A 226 -25.62 7.81 -18.12
CA VAL A 226 -25.50 6.78 -17.08
C VAL A 226 -25.09 7.38 -15.75
N ALA A 227 -24.10 8.32 -15.77
CA ALA A 227 -23.66 9.00 -14.57
C ALA A 227 -24.78 9.87 -13.96
N VAL A 228 -25.58 10.56 -14.79
CA VAL A 228 -26.72 11.36 -14.35
C VAL A 228 -27.82 10.47 -13.75
N ALA A 229 -28.13 9.34 -14.38
CA ALA A 229 -29.12 8.40 -13.88
C ALA A 229 -28.72 7.85 -12.50
N GLU A 230 -27.46 7.48 -12.33
CA GLU A 230 -26.93 7.02 -11.04
C GLU A 230 -26.98 8.09 -9.96
N LEU A 231 -26.59 9.33 -10.30
CA LEU A 231 -26.66 10.45 -9.37
C LEU A 231 -28.08 10.69 -8.86
N ASN A 232 -29.07 10.66 -9.77
CA ASN A 232 -30.48 10.86 -9.41
C ASN A 232 -31.00 9.73 -8.53
N ARG A 233 -30.68 8.45 -8.88
CA ARG A 233 -31.05 7.28 -8.09
C ARG A 233 -30.51 7.40 -6.65
N TRP A 234 -29.24 7.71 -6.51
CA TRP A 234 -28.62 7.90 -5.20
C TRP A 234 -29.29 9.03 -4.41
N TYR A 235 -29.59 10.14 -5.07
CA TYR A 235 -30.22 11.30 -4.41
C TYR A 235 -31.62 10.99 -3.90
N GLU A 236 -32.42 10.25 -4.67
CA GLU A 236 -33.76 9.78 -4.25
C GLU A 236 -33.66 8.87 -3.01
N GLU A 237 -32.67 7.96 -2.97
CA GLU A 237 -32.40 7.11 -1.80
C GLU A 237 -32.08 7.95 -0.54
N GLN A 238 -31.27 9.01 -0.69
CA GLN A 238 -30.93 9.90 0.45
C GLN A 238 -32.10 10.74 0.96
N GLN A 239 -33.12 10.96 0.13
CA GLN A 239 -34.33 11.67 0.59
C GLN A 239 -35.38 10.77 1.24
N ALA A 240 -35.27 9.46 1.02
CA ALA A 240 -36.18 8.47 1.57
C ALA A 240 -35.76 7.96 2.98
N GLU A 241 -34.55 8.26 3.42
CA GLU A 241 -34.02 8.00 4.77
C GLU A 241 -34.30 9.19 5.72
#